data_269997cd777e4a4175beeaf7fa96b7da
#
_entry.id   269997cd777e4a4175beeaf7fa96b7da
#
_cell.length_a   1.000
_cell.length_b   1.000
_cell.length_c   1.000
_cell.angle_alpha   90.00
_cell.angle_beta   90.00
_cell.angle_gamma   90.00
#
_symmetry.space_group_name_H-M   'P 1'
#
loop_
_entity.id
_entity.type
_entity.pdbx_description
1 polymer ?
#
loop_
_entity_poly.entity_id
_entity_poly.type
_entity_poly.pdbx_seq_one_letter_code
_entity_poly.pdbx_strand_id
1 'polypeptide(L)'
;MRITPLALLVCFFAATPARADLHITRDHGGYVEEYKTKYKRIRDHRERVIIDGICNSACTLVFGIVPMNRICVTPKASLGFHQAYYDKAFTFGIKVTSSEGTSDLMSYYPDTVKDWIRRNGGLTTEMKKIKNGDELWKIVDPCPEEW
;
A
#
# COMPACT_ATOMS: atom_id res chain seq x y z
N MET A 1 -6.00 3.90 -70.02
CA MET A 1 -6.26 4.60 -68.75
C MET A 1 -6.04 3.59 -67.63
N ARG A 2 -4.86 3.63 -66.97
CA ARG A 2 -4.51 2.66 -65.91
C ARG A 2 -4.83 3.29 -64.54
N ILE A 3 -5.77 2.73 -63.82
CA ILE A 3 -6.15 3.17 -62.48
C ILE A 3 -5.29 2.39 -61.48
N THR A 4 -4.37 3.09 -60.84
CA THR A 4 -3.52 2.53 -59.75
C THR A 4 -4.32 2.57 -58.43
N PRO A 5 -4.52 1.46 -57.72
CA PRO A 5 -5.20 1.52 -56.43
C PRO A 5 -4.26 2.12 -55.37
N LEU A 6 -4.69 3.22 -54.74
CA LEU A 6 -4.03 3.83 -53.62
C LEU A 6 -4.34 3.00 -52.36
N ALA A 7 -3.35 2.24 -51.85
CA ALA A 7 -3.48 1.47 -50.65
C ALA A 7 -3.47 2.42 -49.45
N LEU A 8 -4.61 2.54 -48.76
CA LEU A 8 -4.75 3.31 -47.54
C LEU A 8 -4.14 2.51 -46.37
N LEU A 9 -2.97 2.92 -45.92
CA LEU A 9 -2.29 2.33 -44.74
C LEU A 9 -2.98 2.83 -43.47
N VAL A 10 -3.87 2.04 -42.89
CA VAL A 10 -4.51 2.35 -41.56
C VAL A 10 -3.54 2.00 -40.44
N CYS A 11 -2.86 2.99 -39.89
CA CYS A 11 -2.07 2.82 -38.66
C CYS A 11 -3.01 2.64 -37.44
N PHE A 12 -3.12 1.42 -36.97
CA PHE A 12 -3.75 1.13 -35.67
C PHE A 12 -2.81 1.61 -34.54
N PHE A 13 -3.06 2.79 -34.00
CA PHE A 13 -2.48 3.18 -32.71
C PHE A 13 -3.12 2.33 -31.61
N ALA A 14 -2.40 1.33 -31.11
CA ALA A 14 -2.77 0.62 -29.91
C ALA A 14 -2.64 1.60 -28.73
N ALA A 15 -3.76 2.19 -28.29
CA ALA A 15 -3.81 2.98 -27.07
C ALA A 15 -3.52 2.04 -25.89
N THR A 16 -2.33 2.16 -25.30
CA THR A 16 -2.03 1.51 -24.01
C THR A 16 -2.95 2.12 -22.96
N PRO A 17 -3.72 1.31 -22.21
CA PRO A 17 -4.56 1.84 -21.15
C PRO A 17 -3.67 2.60 -20.15
N ALA A 18 -3.98 3.87 -19.90
CA ALA A 18 -3.34 4.66 -18.85
C ALA A 18 -3.58 3.93 -17.51
N ARG A 19 -2.52 3.50 -16.84
CA ARG A 19 -2.61 2.92 -15.52
C ARG A 19 -2.83 4.04 -14.52
N ALA A 20 -3.90 3.92 -13.74
CA ALA A 20 -4.11 4.80 -12.59
C ALA A 20 -3.15 4.40 -11.48
N ASP A 21 -2.40 5.35 -10.92
CA ASP A 21 -1.58 5.14 -9.74
C ASP A 21 -2.39 5.50 -8.49
N LEU A 22 -2.25 4.70 -7.42
CA LEU A 22 -2.81 5.05 -6.12
C LEU A 22 -1.84 5.96 -5.37
N HIS A 23 -2.21 7.22 -5.14
CA HIS A 23 -1.46 8.13 -4.28
C HIS A 23 -2.04 8.15 -2.87
N ILE A 24 -1.20 7.82 -1.87
CA ILE A 24 -1.54 7.85 -0.44
C ILE A 24 -0.85 9.05 0.21
N THR A 25 -1.59 10.13 0.40
CA THR A 25 -1.09 11.35 1.05
C THR A 25 -1.44 11.41 2.53
N ARG A 26 -2.60 10.87 2.91
CA ARG A 26 -3.05 10.81 4.30
C ARG A 26 -4.05 9.68 4.48
N ASP A 27 -3.61 8.60 5.08
CA ASP A 27 -4.43 7.42 5.34
C ASP A 27 -4.14 6.91 6.77
N HIS A 28 -5.11 7.02 7.65
CA HIS A 28 -4.99 6.63 9.06
C HIS A 28 -5.37 5.18 9.32
N GLY A 29 -5.71 4.44 8.27
CA GLY A 29 -6.22 3.07 8.37
C GLY A 29 -7.72 3.02 8.65
N GLY A 30 -8.21 1.81 8.89
CA GLY A 30 -9.62 1.52 9.09
C GLY A 30 -9.85 0.03 9.23
N TYR A 31 -10.99 -0.45 8.74
CA TYR A 31 -11.33 -1.86 8.79
C TYR A 31 -10.41 -2.70 7.90
N VAL A 32 -9.79 -3.70 8.49
CA VAL A 32 -8.79 -4.56 7.83
C VAL A 32 -9.33 -5.19 6.53
N GLU A 33 -10.55 -5.70 6.54
CA GLU A 33 -11.15 -6.36 5.38
C GLU A 33 -11.41 -5.40 4.20
N GLU A 34 -11.72 -4.14 4.48
CA GLU A 34 -11.86 -3.12 3.42
C GLU A 34 -10.51 -2.87 2.74
N TYR A 35 -9.44 -2.77 3.52
CA TYR A 35 -8.09 -2.59 2.99
C TYR A 35 -7.59 -3.81 2.23
N LYS A 36 -7.86 -5.03 2.71
CA LYS A 36 -7.57 -6.25 1.96
C LYS A 36 -8.26 -6.25 0.60
N THR A 37 -9.53 -5.89 0.56
CA THR A 37 -10.31 -5.82 -0.69
C THR A 37 -9.76 -4.74 -1.62
N LYS A 38 -9.50 -3.53 -1.11
CA LYS A 38 -8.91 -2.42 -1.84
C LYS A 38 -7.58 -2.81 -2.49
N TYR A 39 -6.66 -3.38 -1.72
CA TYR A 39 -5.33 -3.70 -2.22
C TYR A 39 -5.28 -4.94 -3.12
N LYS A 40 -6.17 -5.93 -2.93
CA LYS A 40 -6.34 -7.01 -3.89
C LYS A 40 -6.75 -6.47 -5.26
N ARG A 41 -7.71 -5.55 -5.32
CA ARG A 41 -8.11 -4.88 -6.57
C ARG A 41 -6.92 -4.17 -7.23
N ILE A 42 -6.15 -3.37 -6.48
CA ILE A 42 -4.96 -2.66 -6.96
C ILE A 42 -3.91 -3.64 -7.51
N ARG A 43 -3.69 -4.74 -6.78
CA ARG A 43 -2.79 -5.81 -7.22
C ARG A 43 -3.25 -6.42 -8.55
N ASP A 44 -4.52 -6.75 -8.66
CA ASP A 44 -5.10 -7.47 -9.80
C ASP A 44 -5.17 -6.58 -11.07
N HIS A 45 -5.40 -5.29 -10.89
CA HIS A 45 -5.32 -4.29 -11.96
C HIS A 45 -3.88 -3.85 -12.27
N ARG A 46 -2.89 -4.38 -11.55
CA ARG A 46 -1.46 -4.03 -11.72
C ARG A 46 -1.17 -2.54 -11.53
N GLU A 47 -1.97 -1.83 -10.75
CA GLU A 47 -1.76 -0.43 -10.40
C GLU A 47 -0.49 -0.27 -9.55
N ARG A 48 0.15 0.90 -9.60
CA ARG A 48 1.26 1.26 -8.73
C ARG A 48 0.72 2.00 -7.50
N VAL A 49 1.52 2.01 -6.42
CA VAL A 49 1.18 2.71 -5.18
C VAL A 49 2.32 3.64 -4.81
N ILE A 50 1.99 4.91 -4.66
CA ILE A 50 2.91 5.97 -4.24
C ILE A 50 2.47 6.44 -2.85
N ILE A 51 3.35 6.26 -1.84
CA ILE A 51 3.08 6.76 -0.50
C ILE A 51 3.78 8.11 -0.34
N ASP A 52 3.00 9.20 -0.45
CA ASP A 52 3.47 10.59 -0.37
C ASP A 52 3.08 11.27 0.95
N GLY A 53 2.90 10.49 2.01
CA GLY A 53 2.52 11.01 3.32
C GLY A 53 2.22 9.91 4.33
N ILE A 54 1.17 10.10 5.10
CA ILE A 54 0.82 9.20 6.20
C ILE A 54 0.14 7.93 5.69
N CYS A 55 0.67 6.75 6.06
CA CYS A 55 0.04 5.45 5.87
C CYS A 55 0.13 4.66 7.18
N ASN A 56 -0.95 4.65 7.95
CA ASN A 56 -1.01 4.04 9.28
C ASN A 56 -1.94 2.83 9.33
N SER A 57 -1.67 1.90 10.25
CA SER A 57 -2.58 0.79 10.59
C SER A 57 -2.92 -0.06 9.36
N ALA A 58 -4.20 -0.33 9.08
CA ALA A 58 -4.65 -1.13 7.94
C ALA A 58 -4.14 -0.61 6.57
N CYS A 59 -3.78 0.69 6.45
CA CYS A 59 -3.12 1.21 5.27
C CYS A 59 -1.82 0.45 4.94
N THR A 60 -1.06 0.03 5.95
CA THR A 60 0.22 -0.66 5.77
C THR A 60 0.10 -2.09 5.23
N LEU A 61 -1.12 -2.65 5.15
CA LEU A 61 -1.38 -3.93 4.46
C LEU A 61 -1.00 -3.90 2.98
N VAL A 62 -0.84 -2.71 2.41
CA VAL A 62 -0.34 -2.53 1.04
C VAL A 62 0.95 -3.33 0.81
N PHE A 63 1.87 -3.35 1.77
CA PHE A 63 3.17 -4.05 1.69
C PHE A 63 3.07 -5.57 1.64
N GLY A 64 1.96 -6.14 2.06
CA GLY A 64 1.75 -7.58 2.04
C GLY A 64 0.82 -8.07 0.92
N ILE A 65 0.13 -7.15 0.25
CA ILE A 65 -0.88 -7.52 -0.75
C ILE A 65 -0.48 -7.08 -2.15
N VAL A 66 0.08 -5.87 -2.28
CA VAL A 66 0.61 -5.36 -3.55
C VAL A 66 2.08 -5.77 -3.67
N PRO A 67 2.56 -6.23 -4.83
CA PRO A 67 3.98 -6.53 -5.02
C PRO A 67 4.88 -5.33 -4.70
N MET A 68 5.94 -5.53 -3.93
CA MET A 68 6.82 -4.48 -3.44
C MET A 68 7.42 -3.63 -4.57
N ASN A 69 7.75 -4.23 -5.71
CA ASN A 69 8.26 -3.53 -6.90
C ASN A 69 7.24 -2.59 -7.58
N ARG A 70 6.04 -2.50 -7.05
CA ARG A 70 4.99 -1.57 -7.48
C ARG A 70 4.61 -0.55 -6.40
N ILE A 71 5.37 -0.53 -5.33
CA ILE A 71 5.17 0.40 -4.22
C ILE A 71 6.43 1.24 -4.08
N CYS A 72 6.28 2.54 -3.94
CA CYS A 72 7.40 3.42 -3.58
C CYS A 72 6.97 4.47 -2.55
N VAL A 73 7.95 5.09 -1.92
CA VAL A 73 7.73 6.13 -0.90
C VAL A 73 8.45 7.42 -1.30
N THR A 74 7.79 8.55 -1.04
CA THR A 74 8.43 9.86 -1.16
C THR A 74 9.12 10.26 0.15
N PRO A 75 9.94 11.31 0.16
CA PRO A 75 10.51 11.84 1.41
C PRO A 75 9.49 12.30 2.46
N LYS A 76 8.21 12.46 2.09
CA LYS A 76 7.13 12.82 3.03
C LYS A 76 6.49 11.61 3.70
N ALA A 77 6.82 10.39 3.25
CA ALA A 77 6.17 9.18 3.73
C ALA A 77 6.43 8.91 5.21
N SER A 78 5.40 8.42 5.89
CA SER A 78 5.46 7.95 7.26
C SER A 78 4.55 6.73 7.40
N LEU A 79 5.12 5.62 7.87
CA LEU A 79 4.40 4.38 8.09
C LEU A 79 4.12 4.20 9.58
N GLY A 80 2.89 3.80 9.93
CA GLY A 80 2.52 3.58 11.32
C GLY A 80 1.93 2.19 11.55
N PHE A 81 2.48 1.48 12.53
CA PHE A 81 2.10 0.12 12.89
C PHE A 81 1.63 0.05 14.33
N HIS A 82 0.52 -0.63 14.57
CA HIS A 82 0.01 -0.97 15.90
C HIS A 82 -0.79 -2.27 15.85
N GLN A 83 -1.09 -2.83 17.02
CA GLN A 83 -1.92 -4.04 17.08
C GLN A 83 -3.37 -3.76 16.63
N ALA A 84 -4.03 -4.80 16.12
CA ALA A 84 -5.43 -4.71 15.76
C ALA A 84 -6.32 -4.54 17.00
N TYR A 85 -7.40 -3.79 16.83
CA TYR A 85 -8.46 -3.66 17.81
C TYR A 85 -9.82 -3.66 17.09
N TYR A 86 -10.87 -3.89 17.82
CA TYR A 86 -12.24 -3.73 17.39
C TYR A 86 -13.02 -2.87 18.37
N ASP A 87 -13.96 -2.11 17.87
CA ASP A 87 -14.90 -1.38 18.68
C ASP A 87 -16.01 -2.34 19.09
N LYS A 88 -16.14 -2.62 20.42
CA LYS A 88 -17.32 -3.33 20.89
C LYS A 88 -18.50 -2.38 20.91
N ALA A 89 -19.61 -2.78 20.30
CA ALA A 89 -20.90 -2.15 20.54
C ALA A 89 -21.10 -2.07 22.08
N PHE A 90 -21.46 -0.90 22.59
CA PHE A 90 -21.67 -0.62 24.02
C PHE A 90 -20.44 -0.38 24.91
N THR A 91 -19.24 -0.25 24.37
CA THR A 91 -18.04 0.06 25.18
C THR A 91 -17.68 1.56 25.21
N PHE A 92 -18.59 2.44 24.81
CA PHE A 92 -18.38 3.91 24.81
C PHE A 92 -17.05 4.35 24.18
N GLY A 93 -16.65 3.70 23.08
CA GLY A 93 -15.40 4.01 22.37
C GLY A 93 -14.14 3.36 22.96
N ILE A 94 -14.26 2.43 23.88
CA ILE A 94 -13.12 1.67 24.40
C ILE A 94 -12.69 0.67 23.33
N LYS A 95 -11.46 0.82 22.86
CA LYS A 95 -10.82 -0.10 21.90
C LYS A 95 -10.42 -1.38 22.62
N VAL A 96 -10.92 -2.50 22.12
CA VAL A 96 -10.53 -3.82 22.62
C VAL A 96 -9.51 -4.43 21.67
N THR A 97 -8.35 -4.78 22.17
CA THR A 97 -7.28 -5.39 21.39
C THR A 97 -7.67 -6.77 20.90
N SER A 98 -7.29 -7.10 19.67
CA SER A 98 -7.50 -8.40 19.05
C SER A 98 -6.16 -9.07 18.77
N SER A 99 -5.87 -10.14 19.50
CA SER A 99 -4.68 -10.95 19.23
C SER A 99 -4.78 -11.68 17.90
N GLU A 100 -5.97 -12.17 17.57
CA GLU A 100 -6.24 -12.82 16.28
C GLU A 100 -6.07 -11.83 15.12
N GLY A 101 -6.69 -10.66 15.18
CA GLY A 101 -6.54 -9.61 14.17
C GLY A 101 -5.10 -9.10 14.06
N THR A 102 -4.35 -9.05 15.17
CA THR A 102 -2.93 -8.70 15.16
C THR A 102 -2.08 -9.77 14.46
N SER A 103 -2.36 -11.05 14.73
CA SER A 103 -1.71 -12.18 14.04
C SER A 103 -2.03 -12.19 12.55
N ASP A 104 -3.28 -11.91 12.19
CA ASP A 104 -3.70 -11.79 10.80
C ASP A 104 -2.96 -10.65 10.09
N LEU A 105 -2.88 -9.45 10.67
CA LEU A 105 -2.08 -8.34 10.13
C LEU A 105 -0.62 -8.76 9.91
N MET A 106 -0.01 -9.37 10.92
CA MET A 106 1.37 -9.83 10.87
C MET A 106 1.60 -10.87 9.76
N SER A 107 0.61 -11.70 9.45
CA SER A 107 0.73 -12.73 8.40
C SER A 107 0.93 -12.12 7.01
N TYR A 108 0.36 -10.94 6.77
CA TYR A 108 0.47 -10.22 5.50
C TYR A 108 1.82 -9.53 5.29
N TYR A 109 2.46 -9.06 6.35
CA TYR A 109 3.67 -8.26 6.20
C TYR A 109 4.85 -9.05 5.64
N PRO A 110 5.66 -8.45 4.74
CA PRO A 110 6.93 -9.03 4.32
C PRO A 110 7.93 -9.09 5.49
N ASP A 111 8.94 -9.93 5.35
CA ASP A 111 9.90 -10.17 6.44
C ASP A 111 10.62 -8.89 6.88
N THR A 112 10.93 -7.98 5.97
CA THR A 112 11.53 -6.68 6.27
C THR A 112 10.68 -5.86 7.24
N VAL A 113 9.37 -5.83 7.06
CA VAL A 113 8.42 -5.17 7.96
C VAL A 113 8.31 -5.92 9.29
N LYS A 114 8.19 -7.25 9.24
CA LYS A 114 8.12 -8.10 10.45
C LYS A 114 9.36 -7.93 11.32
N ASP A 115 10.54 -7.89 10.71
CA ASP A 115 11.81 -7.70 11.42
C ASP A 115 11.90 -6.33 12.06
N TRP A 116 11.46 -5.30 11.35
CA TRP A 116 11.41 -3.96 11.93
C TRP A 116 10.46 -3.92 13.15
N ILE A 117 9.26 -4.48 13.02
CA ILE A 117 8.27 -4.55 14.11
C ILE A 117 8.87 -5.30 15.31
N ARG A 118 9.51 -6.45 15.11
CA ARG A 118 10.13 -7.24 16.19
C ARG A 118 11.23 -6.46 16.91
N ARG A 119 12.14 -5.82 16.16
CA ARG A 119 13.22 -5.00 16.75
C ARG A 119 12.71 -3.80 17.54
N ASN A 120 11.52 -3.31 17.23
CA ASN A 120 10.88 -2.19 17.91
C ASN A 120 9.88 -2.63 18.99
N GLY A 121 9.97 -3.86 19.49
CA GLY A 121 9.18 -4.37 20.62
C GLY A 121 7.77 -4.86 20.26
N GLY A 122 7.57 -5.29 19.00
CA GLY A 122 6.30 -5.87 18.54
C GLY A 122 5.21 -4.83 18.30
N LEU A 123 4.03 -5.30 17.89
CA LEU A 123 2.83 -4.48 17.78
C LEU A 123 2.21 -4.28 19.17
N THR A 124 1.92 -3.05 19.53
CA THR A 124 1.28 -2.66 20.79
C THR A 124 0.08 -1.76 20.51
N THR A 125 -0.61 -1.29 21.53
CA THR A 125 -1.68 -0.29 21.39
C THR A 125 -1.15 1.06 20.91
N GLU A 126 0.13 1.34 21.15
CA GLU A 126 0.79 2.56 20.71
C GLU A 126 1.20 2.44 19.24
N MET A 127 1.00 3.53 18.49
CA MET A 127 1.42 3.64 17.09
C MET A 127 2.93 3.79 16.99
N LYS A 128 3.61 2.77 16.49
CA LYS A 128 5.03 2.82 16.16
C LYS A 128 5.22 3.34 14.75
N LYS A 129 6.04 4.36 14.58
CA LYS A 129 6.19 5.06 13.29
C LYS A 129 7.60 4.94 12.74
N ILE A 130 7.70 4.63 11.47
CA ILE A 130 8.87 4.86 10.64
C ILE A 130 8.62 6.14 9.85
N LYS A 131 9.52 7.09 9.99
CA LYS A 131 9.53 8.29 9.15
C LYS A 131 10.56 8.10 8.02
N ASN A 132 10.55 9.04 7.07
CA ASN A 132 11.51 9.08 5.98
C ASN A 132 12.97 8.91 6.46
N GLY A 133 13.80 8.37 5.59
CA GLY A 133 15.22 8.14 5.83
C GLY A 133 15.62 6.69 5.67
N ASP A 134 16.87 6.39 6.00
CA ASP A 134 17.52 5.09 5.74
C ASP A 134 16.74 3.88 6.28
N GLU A 135 16.01 4.05 7.39
CA GLU A 135 15.26 2.97 7.97
C GLU A 135 14.02 2.60 7.13
N LEU A 136 13.32 3.62 6.60
CA LEU A 136 12.18 3.41 5.70
C LEU A 136 12.64 2.81 4.37
N TRP A 137 13.78 3.28 3.83
CA TRP A 137 14.31 2.79 2.55
C TRP A 137 14.85 1.37 2.61
N LYS A 138 15.11 0.82 3.80
CA LYS A 138 15.39 -0.62 3.99
C LYS A 138 14.15 -1.49 3.86
N ILE A 139 12.96 -0.91 3.91
CA ILE A 139 11.68 -1.61 3.83
C ILE A 139 11.07 -1.49 2.44
N VAL A 140 11.10 -0.28 1.85
CA VAL A 140 10.48 0.04 0.57
C VAL A 140 11.30 1.07 -0.19
N ASP A 141 11.41 0.88 -1.50
CA ASP A 141 12.22 1.75 -2.36
C ASP A 141 11.69 3.19 -2.40
N PRO A 142 12.58 4.20 -2.47
CA PRO A 142 12.17 5.56 -2.76
C PRO A 142 11.57 5.65 -4.17
N CYS A 143 10.61 6.56 -4.35
CA CYS A 143 10.06 6.80 -5.68
C CYS A 143 11.12 7.40 -6.59
N PRO A 144 11.30 6.89 -7.82
CA PRO A 144 12.15 7.52 -8.82
C PRO A 144 11.58 8.88 -9.21
N GLU A 145 12.44 9.79 -9.68
CA GLU A 145 12.05 11.16 -10.03
C GLU A 145 10.98 11.23 -11.14
N GLU A 146 10.88 10.18 -11.96
CA GLU A 146 9.95 10.09 -13.11
C GLU A 146 8.69 9.26 -12.84
N TRP A 147 8.29 9.12 -11.60
CA TRP A 147 7.07 8.36 -11.22
C TRP A 147 5.86 9.24 -11.14
#